data_1d2732e599940c76a55cfb74ca632462
#
_entry.id   1d2732e599940c76a55cfb74ca632462
#
_cell.length_a   1.000
_cell.length_b   1.000
_cell.length_c   1.000
_cell.angle_alpha   90.00
_cell.angle_beta   90.00
_cell.angle_gamma   90.00
#
_symmetry.space_group_name_H-M   'P 1'
#
loop_
_entity.id
_entity.type
_entity.pdbx_description
1 polymer ?
#
loop_
_entity_poly.entity_id
_entity_poly.type
_entity_poly.pdbx_seq_one_letter_code
_entity_poly.pdbx_strand_id
1 'polypeptide(L)'
;MTAPALVMVGMGSTDAQVAQVAHSLRQGLQRMRAGLSVHCAFLEHCSPTPAQVVGQLVKQGITEIVLVPLQLTHAIDPDERALVQATKLRTVHPELRIQVSRPIGPEVSLLTVLDQRLRSSLSTSRVLELDGLVLSSARSGDVRGNALLARRARQWSTHHRLPCLTGVADGSGPSVAQAIQGLRAQGRRHIAVGSFFLTATELFHAQADLAERCGAVSVSEPLGSAREVMDLILARYAFAAMDLLDIGFDDLDEDVPARHLSIVSA
;
A
#
# COMPACT_ATOMS: atom_id res chain seq x y z
N MET A 1 13.33 -11.21 23.59
CA MET A 1 12.10 -10.56 23.06
C MET A 1 11.88 -11.08 21.66
N THR A 2 10.71 -11.61 21.37
CA THR A 2 10.33 -12.03 20.02
C THR A 2 9.82 -10.79 19.27
N ALA A 3 10.18 -10.65 17.97
CA ALA A 3 9.68 -9.54 17.17
C ALA A 3 8.14 -9.59 17.04
N PRO A 4 7.43 -8.44 17.05
CA PRO A 4 6.00 -8.39 16.82
C PRO A 4 5.58 -9.11 15.53
N ALA A 5 4.43 -9.76 15.51
CA ALA A 5 3.94 -10.37 14.28
C ALA A 5 3.51 -9.30 13.27
N LEU A 6 3.91 -9.46 12.00
CA LEU A 6 3.51 -8.61 10.90
C LEU A 6 2.21 -9.14 10.28
N VAL A 7 1.16 -8.34 10.26
CA VAL A 7 -0.10 -8.65 9.59
C VAL A 7 -0.35 -7.61 8.49
N MET A 8 -0.19 -8.00 7.24
CA MET A 8 -0.57 -7.18 6.10
C MET A 8 -2.10 -7.11 6.01
N VAL A 9 -2.64 -5.91 5.84
CA VAL A 9 -4.09 -5.69 5.74
C VAL A 9 -4.44 -5.14 4.36
N GLY A 10 -5.06 -5.97 3.53
CA GLY A 10 -5.56 -5.61 2.21
C GLY A 10 -7.08 -5.41 2.20
N MET A 11 -7.61 -4.77 1.14
CA MET A 11 -9.06 -4.64 0.97
C MET A 11 -9.74 -5.98 0.73
N GLY A 12 -9.12 -6.82 -0.07
CA GLY A 12 -9.73 -8.05 -0.57
C GLY A 12 -10.50 -7.84 -1.88
N SER A 13 -10.83 -8.94 -2.54
CA SER A 13 -11.60 -9.00 -3.78
C SER A 13 -12.09 -10.44 -3.99
N THR A 14 -13.08 -10.61 -4.84
CA THR A 14 -13.51 -11.94 -5.29
C THR A 14 -12.54 -12.56 -6.29
N ASP A 15 -11.63 -11.77 -6.86
CA ASP A 15 -10.60 -12.26 -7.78
C ASP A 15 -9.52 -13.07 -7.05
N ALA A 16 -9.30 -14.30 -7.50
CA ALA A 16 -8.32 -15.23 -6.92
C ALA A 16 -6.87 -14.70 -6.99
N GLN A 17 -6.55 -13.79 -7.93
CA GLN A 17 -5.22 -13.20 -8.05
C GLN A 17 -4.85 -12.37 -6.82
N VAL A 18 -5.82 -11.77 -6.14
CA VAL A 18 -5.58 -10.99 -4.91
C VAL A 18 -4.98 -11.87 -3.81
N ALA A 19 -5.56 -13.06 -3.61
CA ALA A 19 -5.04 -14.02 -2.65
C ALA A 19 -3.66 -14.56 -3.06
N GLN A 20 -3.40 -14.77 -4.34
CA GLN A 20 -2.11 -15.22 -4.86
C GLN A 20 -1.01 -14.17 -4.63
N VAL A 21 -1.28 -12.88 -4.90
CA VAL A 21 -0.32 -11.80 -4.64
C VAL A 21 -0.03 -11.67 -3.15
N ALA A 22 -1.06 -11.75 -2.30
CA ALA A 22 -0.89 -11.72 -0.85
C ALA A 22 -0.03 -12.89 -0.34
N HIS A 23 -0.26 -14.09 -0.87
CA HIS A 23 0.56 -15.27 -0.56
C HIS A 23 2.01 -15.09 -1.02
N SER A 24 2.23 -14.57 -2.22
CA SER A 24 3.57 -14.28 -2.76
C SER A 24 4.30 -13.24 -1.94
N LEU A 25 3.62 -12.15 -1.51
CA LEU A 25 4.18 -11.15 -0.60
C LEU A 25 4.58 -11.79 0.73
N ARG A 26 3.70 -12.58 1.35
CA ARG A 26 3.99 -13.28 2.61
C ARG A 26 5.24 -14.15 2.49
N GLN A 27 5.31 -15.01 1.47
CA GLN A 27 6.48 -15.88 1.26
C GLN A 27 7.76 -15.08 0.98
N GLY A 28 7.66 -14.00 0.19
CA GLY A 28 8.78 -13.12 -0.10
C GLY A 28 9.32 -12.46 1.17
N LEU A 29 8.44 -11.89 2.00
CA LEU A 29 8.82 -11.26 3.27
C LEU A 29 9.43 -12.26 4.26
N GLN A 30 8.89 -13.46 4.37
CA GLN A 30 9.47 -14.54 5.20
C GLN A 30 10.87 -14.94 4.74
N ARG A 31 11.12 -14.97 3.43
CA ARG A 31 12.47 -15.22 2.88
C ARG A 31 13.44 -14.06 3.14
N MET A 32 12.95 -12.82 3.08
CA MET A 32 13.77 -11.62 3.37
C MET A 32 14.10 -11.48 4.86
N ARG A 33 13.22 -11.94 5.74
CA ARG A 33 13.34 -11.88 7.19
C ARG A 33 12.99 -13.23 7.80
N ALA A 34 13.97 -14.14 7.84
CA ALA A 34 13.82 -15.43 8.48
C ALA A 34 13.48 -15.22 9.97
N GLY A 35 12.45 -15.92 10.45
CA GLY A 35 11.98 -15.82 11.84
C GLY A 35 10.91 -14.75 12.08
N LEU A 36 10.62 -13.85 11.12
CA LEU A 36 9.48 -12.93 11.23
C LEU A 36 8.17 -13.68 10.95
N SER A 37 7.23 -13.61 11.90
CA SER A 37 5.87 -14.13 11.72
C SER A 37 5.09 -13.19 10.80
N VAL A 38 4.82 -13.61 9.56
CA VAL A 38 4.16 -12.79 8.53
C VAL A 38 2.82 -13.39 8.14
N HIS A 39 1.78 -12.59 8.22
CA HIS A 39 0.40 -12.96 7.91
C HIS A 39 -0.23 -11.94 6.95
N CYS A 40 -1.35 -12.36 6.34
CA CYS A 40 -2.16 -11.48 5.52
C CYS A 40 -3.62 -11.60 5.96
N ALA A 41 -4.32 -10.49 6.01
CA ALA A 41 -5.74 -10.41 6.30
C ALA A 41 -6.44 -9.46 5.33
N PHE A 42 -7.72 -9.70 5.11
CA PHE A 42 -8.53 -8.91 4.19
C PHE A 42 -9.73 -8.30 4.90
N LEU A 43 -10.04 -7.05 4.56
CA LEU A 43 -11.16 -6.32 5.14
C LEU A 43 -12.51 -6.77 4.58
N GLU A 44 -12.53 -7.19 3.32
CA GLU A 44 -13.74 -7.54 2.57
C GLU A 44 -13.49 -8.73 1.62
N HIS A 45 -14.54 -9.40 1.21
CA HIS A 45 -14.65 -10.37 0.11
C HIS A 45 -13.81 -11.64 0.19
N CYS A 46 -12.72 -11.68 0.92
CA CYS A 46 -11.91 -12.90 1.05
C CYS A 46 -11.42 -13.16 2.47
N SER A 47 -11.01 -14.39 2.71
CA SER A 47 -10.44 -14.84 4.00
C SER A 47 -8.92 -14.95 3.90
N PRO A 48 -8.20 -14.90 5.05
CA PRO A 48 -8.72 -14.67 6.40
C PRO A 48 -9.03 -13.19 6.69
N THR A 49 -10.00 -12.95 7.58
CA THR A 49 -10.26 -11.62 8.13
C THR A 49 -9.22 -11.24 9.20
N PRO A 50 -9.05 -9.94 9.54
CA PRO A 50 -8.16 -9.53 10.62
C PRO A 50 -8.47 -10.22 11.95
N ALA A 51 -9.74 -10.42 12.30
CA ALA A 51 -10.15 -11.11 13.52
C ALA A 51 -9.72 -12.59 13.53
N GLN A 52 -9.83 -13.28 12.39
CA GLN A 52 -9.39 -14.68 12.29
C GLN A 52 -7.88 -14.81 12.45
N VAL A 53 -7.10 -13.93 11.79
CA VAL A 53 -5.64 -13.95 11.90
C VAL A 53 -5.19 -13.65 13.31
N VAL A 54 -5.70 -12.57 13.91
CA VAL A 54 -5.33 -12.15 15.26
C VAL A 54 -5.74 -13.21 16.29
N GLY A 55 -6.95 -13.79 16.19
CA GLY A 55 -7.38 -14.86 17.07
C GLY A 55 -6.49 -16.12 16.99
N GLN A 56 -5.90 -16.42 15.82
CA GLN A 56 -4.91 -17.49 15.69
C GLN A 56 -3.57 -17.12 16.36
N LEU A 57 -3.12 -15.89 16.18
CA LEU A 57 -1.87 -15.39 16.76
C LEU A 57 -1.92 -15.37 18.29
N VAL A 58 -3.03 -14.93 18.87
CA VAL A 58 -3.26 -14.97 20.33
C VAL A 58 -3.19 -16.41 20.86
N LYS A 59 -3.80 -17.38 20.18
CA LYS A 59 -3.71 -18.81 20.54
C LYS A 59 -2.28 -19.35 20.48
N GLN A 60 -1.41 -18.74 19.68
CA GLN A 60 0.02 -19.09 19.58
C GLN A 60 0.89 -18.36 20.62
N GLY A 61 0.27 -17.56 21.50
CA GLY A 61 0.98 -16.81 22.54
C GLY A 61 1.66 -15.52 22.05
N ILE A 62 1.25 -15.01 20.87
CA ILE A 62 1.73 -13.72 20.37
C ILE A 62 1.01 -12.61 21.14
N THR A 63 1.79 -11.68 21.68
CA THR A 63 1.30 -10.53 22.48
C THR A 63 1.44 -9.19 21.76
N GLU A 64 2.19 -9.14 20.65
CA GLU A 64 2.48 -7.91 19.93
C GLU A 64 2.27 -8.10 18.43
N ILE A 65 1.50 -7.19 17.81
CA ILE A 65 1.15 -7.24 16.40
C ILE A 65 1.29 -5.86 15.77
N VAL A 66 1.89 -5.82 14.58
CA VAL A 66 1.87 -4.65 13.70
C VAL A 66 0.96 -4.92 12.51
N LEU A 67 -0.08 -4.12 12.35
CA LEU A 67 -0.95 -4.11 11.17
C LEU A 67 -0.34 -3.17 10.12
N VAL A 68 -0.06 -3.68 8.93
CA VAL A 68 0.47 -2.88 7.81
C VAL A 68 -0.57 -2.76 6.70
N PRO A 69 -1.22 -1.60 6.55
CA PRO A 69 -2.20 -1.37 5.49
C PRO A 69 -1.56 -1.33 4.10
N LEU A 70 -2.03 -2.18 3.18
CA LEU A 70 -1.53 -2.30 1.82
C LEU A 70 -2.14 -1.26 0.85
N GLN A 71 -2.29 -0.02 1.31
CA GLN A 71 -2.92 1.06 0.55
C GLN A 71 -1.87 1.90 -0.16
N LEU A 72 -2.03 2.04 -1.49
CA LEU A 72 -1.07 2.74 -2.35
C LEU A 72 -1.31 4.25 -2.44
N THR A 73 -2.52 4.71 -2.17
CA THR A 73 -2.93 6.11 -2.36
C THR A 73 -3.08 6.90 -1.07
N HIS A 74 -2.94 6.24 0.09
CA HIS A 74 -2.90 6.87 1.40
C HIS A 74 -1.44 7.03 1.86
N ALA A 75 -1.12 8.15 2.47
CA ALA A 75 0.26 8.47 2.86
C ALA A 75 0.47 8.57 4.37
N ILE A 76 -0.53 9.05 5.10
CA ILE A 76 -0.45 9.26 6.55
C ILE A 76 -1.44 8.35 7.25
N ASP A 77 -2.72 8.53 6.95
CA ASP A 77 -3.79 7.85 7.66
C ASP A 77 -4.24 6.61 6.87
N PRO A 78 -4.32 5.46 7.53
CA PRO A 78 -4.98 4.30 6.95
C PRO A 78 -6.45 4.62 6.63
N ASP A 79 -7.01 3.86 5.69
CA ASP A 79 -8.45 3.89 5.41
C ASP A 79 -9.26 3.63 6.71
N GLU A 80 -10.38 4.31 6.87
CA GLU A 80 -11.23 4.24 8.06
C GLU A 80 -11.59 2.80 8.44
N ARG A 81 -11.81 1.92 7.46
CA ARG A 81 -12.12 0.50 7.69
C ARG A 81 -10.98 -0.23 8.39
N ALA A 82 -9.72 0.07 8.03
CA ALA A 82 -8.56 -0.51 8.71
C ALA A 82 -8.45 -0.05 10.16
N LEU A 83 -8.74 1.24 10.43
CA LEU A 83 -8.75 1.81 11.77
C LEU A 83 -9.87 1.24 12.63
N VAL A 84 -11.08 1.12 12.08
CA VAL A 84 -12.23 0.49 12.76
C VAL A 84 -11.92 -0.97 13.12
N GLN A 85 -11.30 -1.72 12.23
CA GLN A 85 -10.90 -3.11 12.54
C GLN A 85 -9.83 -3.16 13.62
N ALA A 86 -8.83 -2.29 13.60
CA ALA A 86 -7.81 -2.23 14.64
C ALA A 86 -8.43 -1.92 16.03
N THR A 87 -9.37 -0.97 16.08
CA THR A 87 -10.10 -0.62 17.31
C THR A 87 -10.91 -1.80 17.84
N LYS A 88 -11.64 -2.51 16.97
CA LYS A 88 -12.38 -3.72 17.35
C LYS A 88 -11.47 -4.80 17.91
N LEU A 89 -10.31 -5.01 17.28
CA LEU A 89 -9.34 -6.02 17.73
C LEU A 89 -8.77 -5.67 19.11
N ARG A 90 -8.46 -4.40 19.39
CA ARG A 90 -8.01 -3.95 20.72
C ARG A 90 -9.09 -4.13 21.79
N THR A 91 -10.35 -3.91 21.43
CA THR A 91 -11.47 -4.13 22.37
C THR A 91 -11.68 -5.61 22.69
N VAL A 92 -11.52 -6.51 21.70
CA VAL A 92 -11.72 -7.97 21.88
C VAL A 92 -10.52 -8.61 22.57
N HIS A 93 -9.31 -8.07 22.36
CA HIS A 93 -8.04 -8.59 22.88
C HIS A 93 -7.27 -7.47 23.61
N PRO A 94 -7.72 -7.04 24.79
CA PRO A 94 -7.09 -5.93 25.53
C PRO A 94 -5.65 -6.24 26.00
N GLU A 95 -5.33 -7.51 26.13
CA GLU A 95 -3.97 -7.99 26.47
C GLU A 95 -2.97 -7.89 25.30
N LEU A 96 -3.48 -7.65 24.08
CA LEU A 96 -2.67 -7.64 22.86
C LEU A 96 -2.26 -6.21 22.50
N ARG A 97 -0.97 -5.98 22.38
CA ARG A 97 -0.42 -4.72 21.90
C ARG A 97 -0.50 -4.67 20.37
N ILE A 98 -1.38 -3.84 19.84
CA ILE A 98 -1.60 -3.69 18.40
C ILE A 98 -1.20 -2.30 17.95
N GLN A 99 -0.22 -2.21 17.05
CA GLN A 99 0.15 -0.99 16.38
C GLN A 99 -0.28 -1.02 14.90
N VAL A 100 -0.81 0.09 14.40
CA VAL A 100 -1.14 0.25 12.99
C VAL A 100 -0.07 1.15 12.37
N SER A 101 0.63 0.63 11.38
CA SER A 101 1.63 1.43 10.65
C SER A 101 0.95 2.43 9.72
N ARG A 102 1.72 3.39 9.24
CA ARG A 102 1.30 4.15 8.06
C ARG A 102 1.13 3.22 6.87
N PRO A 103 0.23 3.57 5.91
CA PRO A 103 0.08 2.84 4.65
C PRO A 103 1.40 2.76 3.86
N ILE A 104 1.51 1.80 2.95
CA ILE A 104 2.69 1.71 2.09
C ILE A 104 2.83 2.93 1.17
N GLY A 105 1.72 3.60 0.83
CA GLY A 105 1.67 4.91 0.22
C GLY A 105 2.16 4.98 -1.23
N PRO A 106 2.05 6.15 -1.87
CA PRO A 106 2.59 6.39 -3.20
C PRO A 106 4.08 6.76 -3.13
N GLU A 107 4.91 5.81 -2.73
CA GLU A 107 6.36 6.00 -2.61
C GLU A 107 7.05 6.06 -3.98
N VAL A 108 8.17 6.78 -4.06
CA VAL A 108 8.90 6.99 -5.32
C VAL A 108 9.47 5.68 -5.88
N SER A 109 9.87 4.74 -5.03
CA SER A 109 10.40 3.43 -5.43
C SER A 109 9.39 2.62 -6.25
N LEU A 110 8.10 2.83 -6.06
CA LEU A 110 7.05 2.15 -6.82
C LEU A 110 6.97 2.60 -8.27
N LEU A 111 7.51 3.78 -8.62
CA LEU A 111 7.62 4.20 -10.02
C LEU A 111 8.57 3.31 -10.83
N THR A 112 9.61 2.77 -10.19
CA THR A 112 10.52 1.80 -10.85
C THR A 112 9.78 0.53 -11.23
N VAL A 113 8.93 0.02 -10.33
CA VAL A 113 8.10 -1.16 -10.61
C VAL A 113 7.08 -0.86 -11.70
N LEU A 114 6.39 0.28 -11.60
CA LEU A 114 5.43 0.72 -12.60
C LEU A 114 6.06 0.80 -13.98
N ASP A 115 7.26 1.37 -14.07
CA ASP A 115 8.02 1.50 -15.31
C ASP A 115 8.41 0.13 -15.89
N GLN A 116 8.88 -0.79 -15.06
CA GLN A 116 9.19 -2.17 -15.47
C GLN A 116 7.94 -2.88 -16.01
N ARG A 117 6.79 -2.76 -15.32
CA ARG A 117 5.52 -3.34 -15.75
C ARG A 117 5.08 -2.77 -17.10
N LEU A 118 5.16 -1.43 -17.24
CA LEU A 118 4.80 -0.78 -18.49
C LEU A 118 5.72 -1.20 -19.64
N ARG A 119 7.03 -1.24 -19.44
CA ARG A 119 8.01 -1.71 -20.46
C ARG A 119 7.70 -3.13 -20.91
N SER A 120 7.41 -4.04 -19.98
CA SER A 120 7.02 -5.41 -20.31
C SER A 120 5.76 -5.46 -21.16
N SER A 121 4.73 -4.68 -20.80
CA SER A 121 3.47 -4.59 -21.53
C SER A 121 3.65 -4.00 -22.94
N LEU A 122 4.41 -2.90 -23.07
CA LEU A 122 4.74 -2.28 -24.35
C LEU A 122 5.48 -3.25 -25.28
N SER A 123 6.44 -4.02 -24.75
CA SER A 123 7.19 -5.03 -25.49
C SER A 123 6.27 -6.15 -25.99
N THR A 124 5.36 -6.64 -25.14
CA THR A 124 4.38 -7.68 -25.49
C THR A 124 3.43 -7.18 -26.59
N SER A 125 2.96 -5.96 -26.49
CA SER A 125 2.06 -5.31 -27.47
C SER A 125 2.80 -4.81 -28.71
N ARG A 126 4.12 -4.96 -28.80
CA ARG A 126 4.97 -4.48 -29.91
C ARG A 126 4.78 -2.99 -30.24
N VAL A 127 4.58 -2.18 -29.21
CA VAL A 127 4.41 -0.73 -29.34
C VAL A 127 5.76 -0.10 -29.64
N LEU A 128 5.88 0.63 -30.76
CA LEU A 128 7.11 1.29 -31.21
C LEU A 128 7.19 2.76 -30.82
N GLU A 129 6.03 3.40 -30.64
CA GLU A 129 5.92 4.83 -30.37
C GLU A 129 5.09 5.08 -29.12
N LEU A 130 5.53 6.04 -28.31
CA LEU A 130 4.82 6.47 -27.11
C LEU A 130 4.96 7.99 -27.00
N ASP A 131 3.83 8.69 -26.86
CA ASP A 131 3.79 10.15 -26.79
C ASP A 131 2.97 10.72 -25.63
N GLY A 132 2.34 9.84 -24.81
CA GLY A 132 1.59 10.22 -23.61
C GLY A 132 1.46 9.09 -22.61
N LEU A 133 1.35 9.45 -21.32
CA LEU A 133 1.24 8.53 -20.20
C LEU A 133 -0.01 8.86 -19.38
N VAL A 134 -0.66 7.82 -18.86
CA VAL A 134 -1.67 7.94 -17.81
C VAL A 134 -1.23 7.11 -16.61
N LEU A 135 -1.20 7.71 -15.42
CA LEU A 135 -1.03 6.99 -14.17
C LEU A 135 -2.42 6.71 -13.60
N SER A 136 -2.84 5.45 -13.66
CA SER A 136 -4.17 5.01 -13.21
C SER A 136 -4.08 4.39 -11.81
N SER A 137 -4.96 4.81 -10.90
CA SER A 137 -5.07 4.29 -9.53
C SER A 137 -6.47 3.78 -9.22
N ALA A 138 -6.58 2.86 -8.24
CA ALA A 138 -7.84 2.24 -7.87
C ALA A 138 -8.80 3.25 -7.21
N ARG A 139 -8.30 4.02 -6.26
CA ARG A 139 -9.07 4.94 -5.41
C ARG A 139 -8.30 6.22 -5.15
N SER A 140 -9.03 7.26 -4.81
CA SER A 140 -8.47 8.43 -4.16
C SER A 140 -7.98 8.05 -2.76
N GLY A 141 -6.91 8.68 -2.30
CA GLY A 141 -6.37 8.49 -0.97
C GLY A 141 -6.70 9.64 -0.02
N ASP A 142 -5.93 9.75 1.06
CA ASP A 142 -5.93 10.95 1.88
C ASP A 142 -5.39 12.16 1.10
N VAL A 143 -5.59 13.38 1.61
CA VAL A 143 -5.18 14.63 0.94
C VAL A 143 -3.69 14.61 0.58
N ARG A 144 -2.85 14.10 1.48
CA ARG A 144 -1.39 14.02 1.24
C ARG A 144 -1.05 12.94 0.23
N GLY A 145 -1.72 11.80 0.29
CA GLY A 145 -1.56 10.69 -0.66
C GLY A 145 -1.91 11.12 -2.08
N ASN A 146 -3.01 11.83 -2.27
CA ASN A 146 -3.41 12.37 -3.57
C ASN A 146 -2.39 13.40 -4.10
N ALA A 147 -1.90 14.30 -3.24
CA ALA A 147 -0.86 15.26 -3.62
C ALA A 147 0.46 14.55 -4.00
N LEU A 148 0.84 13.51 -3.26
CA LEU A 148 2.01 12.69 -3.59
C LEU A 148 1.81 11.91 -4.89
N LEU A 149 0.65 11.32 -5.13
CA LEU A 149 0.36 10.61 -6.39
C LEU A 149 0.48 11.55 -7.59
N ALA A 150 -0.07 12.77 -7.50
CA ALA A 150 0.10 13.79 -8.52
C ALA A 150 1.58 14.17 -8.71
N ARG A 151 2.36 14.24 -7.62
CA ARG A 151 3.81 14.43 -7.70
C ARG A 151 4.51 13.26 -8.40
N ARG A 152 4.10 12.00 -8.14
CA ARG A 152 4.65 10.82 -8.83
C ARG A 152 4.35 10.85 -10.32
N ALA A 153 3.14 11.24 -10.70
CA ALA A 153 2.81 11.42 -12.12
C ALA A 153 3.72 12.46 -12.79
N ARG A 154 3.99 13.60 -12.15
CA ARG A 154 4.93 14.61 -12.65
C ARG A 154 6.38 14.09 -12.73
N GLN A 155 6.85 13.35 -11.73
CA GLN A 155 8.18 12.74 -11.73
C GLN A 155 8.33 11.74 -12.88
N TRP A 156 7.30 10.92 -13.10
CA TRP A 156 7.26 9.94 -14.18
C TRP A 156 7.22 10.64 -15.55
N SER A 157 6.40 11.69 -15.69
CA SER A 157 6.38 12.57 -16.86
C SER A 157 7.77 13.15 -17.18
N THR A 158 8.46 13.68 -16.19
CA THR A 158 9.80 14.26 -16.37
C THR A 158 10.83 13.20 -16.76
N HIS A 159 10.77 12.02 -16.13
CA HIS A 159 11.68 10.90 -16.43
C HIS A 159 11.58 10.45 -17.89
N HIS A 160 10.36 10.30 -18.39
CA HIS A 160 10.13 9.88 -19.77
C HIS A 160 10.08 11.02 -20.78
N ARG A 161 10.06 12.27 -20.33
CA ARG A 161 9.84 13.47 -21.16
C ARG A 161 8.53 13.40 -21.96
N LEU A 162 7.52 12.79 -21.37
CA LEU A 162 6.19 12.62 -21.91
C LEU A 162 5.14 13.25 -21.00
N PRO A 163 4.08 13.90 -21.50
CA PRO A 163 2.99 14.35 -20.65
C PRO A 163 2.34 13.16 -19.95
N CYS A 164 2.05 13.33 -18.65
CA CYS A 164 1.37 12.32 -17.85
C CYS A 164 0.19 12.95 -17.12
N LEU A 165 -0.98 12.35 -17.28
CA LEU A 165 -2.19 12.66 -16.51
C LEU A 165 -2.52 11.52 -15.56
N THR A 166 -3.29 11.82 -14.51
CA THR A 166 -3.77 10.82 -13.55
C THR A 166 -5.19 10.41 -13.86
N GLY A 167 -5.52 9.13 -13.64
CA GLY A 167 -6.86 8.58 -13.70
C GLY A 167 -7.20 7.84 -12.41
N VAL A 168 -8.46 7.89 -11.96
CA VAL A 168 -8.95 7.21 -10.76
C VAL A 168 -10.14 6.32 -11.11
N ALA A 169 -10.15 5.09 -10.58
CA ALA A 169 -11.14 4.09 -10.98
C ALA A 169 -12.47 4.19 -10.22
N ASP A 170 -12.47 4.70 -8.99
CA ASP A 170 -13.67 4.74 -8.13
C ASP A 170 -14.58 5.94 -8.35
N GLY A 171 -14.32 6.77 -9.37
CA GLY A 171 -15.11 7.95 -9.67
C GLY A 171 -14.85 9.17 -8.79
N SER A 172 -13.90 9.09 -7.84
CA SER A 172 -13.55 10.22 -6.95
C SER A 172 -12.70 11.30 -7.64
N GLY A 173 -12.30 11.07 -8.91
CA GLY A 173 -11.51 11.98 -9.72
C GLY A 173 -11.68 11.71 -11.22
N PRO A 174 -10.84 12.31 -12.08
CA PRO A 174 -10.89 12.07 -13.51
C PRO A 174 -10.70 10.57 -13.80
N SER A 175 -11.55 10.00 -14.66
CA SER A 175 -11.41 8.62 -15.11
C SER A 175 -10.22 8.45 -16.06
N VAL A 176 -9.78 7.21 -16.27
CA VAL A 176 -8.75 6.91 -17.28
C VAL A 176 -9.15 7.38 -18.68
N ALA A 177 -10.45 7.29 -19.00
CA ALA A 177 -11.00 7.78 -20.27
C ALA A 177 -10.82 9.30 -20.42
N GLN A 178 -11.15 10.07 -19.38
CA GLN A 178 -10.96 11.53 -19.37
C GLN A 178 -9.48 11.90 -19.47
N ALA A 179 -8.59 11.18 -18.80
CA ALA A 179 -7.16 11.40 -18.91
C ALA A 179 -6.63 11.14 -20.32
N ILE A 180 -7.05 10.03 -20.97
CA ILE A 180 -6.70 9.72 -22.35
C ILE A 180 -7.25 10.80 -23.32
N GLN A 181 -8.51 11.20 -23.16
CA GLN A 181 -9.11 12.26 -23.97
C GLN A 181 -8.37 13.59 -23.80
N GLY A 182 -7.99 13.94 -22.57
CA GLY A 182 -7.19 15.14 -22.27
C GLY A 182 -5.83 15.15 -22.98
N LEU A 183 -5.14 14.01 -23.04
CA LEU A 183 -3.89 13.86 -23.80
C LEU A 183 -4.15 13.93 -25.32
N ARG A 184 -5.21 13.33 -25.80
CA ARG A 184 -5.59 13.40 -27.23
C ARG A 184 -5.93 14.82 -27.68
N ALA A 185 -6.59 15.60 -26.82
CA ALA A 185 -6.83 17.02 -27.08
C ALA A 185 -5.54 17.85 -27.20
N GLN A 186 -4.43 17.36 -26.58
CA GLN A 186 -3.08 17.91 -26.73
C GLN A 186 -2.33 17.36 -27.96
N GLY A 187 -2.98 16.60 -28.81
CA GLY A 187 -2.40 16.00 -30.02
C GLY A 187 -1.67 14.68 -29.82
N ARG A 188 -1.77 14.06 -28.62
CA ARG A 188 -1.11 12.75 -28.33
C ARG A 188 -1.93 11.61 -28.91
N ARG A 189 -1.27 10.63 -29.50
CA ARG A 189 -1.89 9.49 -30.19
C ARG A 189 -1.53 8.14 -29.59
N HIS A 190 -0.29 7.96 -29.14
CA HIS A 190 0.26 6.71 -28.61
C HIS A 190 0.36 6.81 -27.09
N ILE A 191 -0.78 6.62 -26.42
CA ILE A 191 -0.94 6.81 -24.97
C ILE A 191 -0.91 5.45 -24.29
N ALA A 192 -0.02 5.27 -23.32
CA ALA A 192 0.03 4.08 -22.48
C ALA A 192 -0.44 4.39 -21.07
N VAL A 193 -0.99 3.36 -20.40
CA VAL A 193 -1.50 3.46 -19.04
C VAL A 193 -0.62 2.65 -18.10
N GLY A 194 -0.04 3.31 -17.11
CA GLY A 194 0.63 2.67 -15.99
C GLY A 194 -0.35 2.43 -14.85
N SER A 195 -0.49 1.17 -14.45
CA SER A 195 -1.47 0.73 -13.46
C SER A 195 -0.89 0.78 -12.05
N PHE A 196 -1.19 1.85 -11.32
CA PHE A 196 -0.79 2.01 -9.93
C PHE A 196 -1.77 1.27 -9.00
N PHE A 197 -1.86 -0.03 -9.21
CA PHE A 197 -2.65 -1.01 -8.46
C PHE A 197 -1.72 -2.03 -7.84
N LEU A 198 -2.04 -2.52 -6.65
CA LEU A 198 -1.28 -3.59 -6.03
C LEU A 198 -1.58 -4.94 -6.68
N THR A 199 -2.86 -5.20 -6.97
CA THR A 199 -3.38 -6.46 -7.49
C THR A 199 -4.38 -6.21 -8.62
N ALA A 200 -4.60 -7.22 -9.44
CA ALA A 200 -5.67 -7.21 -10.43
C ALA A 200 -7.02 -7.45 -9.73
N THR A 201 -7.71 -6.37 -9.45
CA THR A 201 -9.07 -6.37 -8.91
C THR A 201 -10.08 -6.06 -10.01
N GLU A 202 -11.37 -6.19 -9.70
CA GLU A 202 -12.45 -5.81 -10.63
C GLU A 202 -12.27 -4.35 -11.11
N LEU A 203 -11.81 -3.45 -10.22
CA LEU A 203 -11.53 -2.05 -10.61
C LEU A 203 -10.37 -1.96 -11.59
N PHE A 204 -9.33 -2.78 -11.44
CA PHE A 204 -8.22 -2.83 -12.39
C PHE A 204 -8.70 -3.29 -13.77
N HIS A 205 -9.43 -4.41 -13.83
CA HIS A 205 -9.95 -4.95 -15.09
C HIS A 205 -10.88 -3.95 -15.80
N ALA A 206 -11.80 -3.34 -15.06
CA ALA A 206 -12.70 -2.31 -15.61
C ALA A 206 -11.93 -1.11 -16.15
N GLN A 207 -10.84 -0.68 -15.49
CA GLN A 207 -10.01 0.43 -15.98
C GLN A 207 -9.16 0.03 -17.18
N ALA A 208 -8.61 -1.17 -17.20
CA ALA A 208 -7.86 -1.68 -18.34
C ALA A 208 -8.74 -1.75 -19.60
N ASP A 209 -9.89 -2.40 -19.49
CA ASP A 209 -10.88 -2.46 -20.59
C ASP A 209 -11.32 -1.08 -21.06
N LEU A 210 -11.55 -0.14 -20.13
CA LEU A 210 -11.92 1.23 -20.48
C LEU A 210 -10.78 1.95 -21.21
N ALA A 211 -9.55 1.79 -20.76
CA ALA A 211 -8.37 2.37 -21.38
C ALA A 211 -8.17 1.86 -22.81
N GLU A 212 -8.31 0.55 -23.01
CA GLU A 212 -8.21 -0.09 -24.33
C GLU A 212 -9.32 0.41 -25.29
N ARG A 213 -10.57 0.45 -24.81
CA ARG A 213 -11.69 1.02 -25.61
C ARG A 213 -11.48 2.50 -25.96
N CYS A 214 -10.79 3.26 -25.10
CA CYS A 214 -10.39 4.64 -25.39
C CYS A 214 -9.15 4.74 -26.29
N GLY A 215 -8.57 3.57 -26.70
CA GLY A 215 -7.45 3.49 -27.62
C GLY A 215 -6.10 3.72 -26.93
N ALA A 216 -5.93 3.34 -25.68
CA ALA A 216 -4.61 3.17 -25.09
C ALA A 216 -3.84 2.10 -25.87
N VAL A 217 -2.59 2.37 -26.18
CA VAL A 217 -1.74 1.43 -26.95
C VAL A 217 -1.22 0.26 -26.08
N SER A 218 -1.22 0.45 -24.77
CA SER A 218 -0.86 -0.58 -23.79
C SER A 218 -1.33 -0.17 -22.39
N VAL A 219 -1.67 -1.18 -21.58
CA VAL A 219 -1.97 -1.03 -20.14
C VAL A 219 -1.02 -1.94 -19.37
N SER A 220 -0.35 -1.41 -18.36
CA SER A 220 0.60 -2.22 -17.58
C SER A 220 -0.13 -3.13 -16.60
N GLU A 221 0.49 -4.25 -16.28
CA GLU A 221 0.09 -5.08 -15.16
C GLU A 221 0.21 -4.32 -13.82
N PRO A 222 -0.51 -4.75 -12.76
CA PRO A 222 -0.36 -4.23 -11.41
C PRO A 222 1.06 -4.41 -10.85
N LEU A 223 1.39 -3.69 -9.77
CA LEU A 223 2.70 -3.77 -9.12
C LEU A 223 3.01 -5.18 -8.58
N GLY A 224 2.01 -5.86 -8.05
CA GLY A 224 2.14 -7.23 -7.57
C GLY A 224 3.06 -7.37 -6.36
N SER A 225 3.72 -8.53 -6.27
CA SER A 225 4.67 -8.86 -5.20
C SER A 225 6.11 -8.46 -5.56
N ALA A 226 6.29 -7.27 -6.13
CA ALA A 226 7.62 -6.75 -6.45
C ALA A 226 8.46 -6.53 -5.18
N ARG A 227 9.78 -6.55 -5.33
CA ARG A 227 10.71 -6.38 -4.21
C ARG A 227 10.52 -5.04 -3.51
N GLU A 228 10.33 -3.99 -4.25
CA GLU A 228 10.11 -2.62 -3.75
C GLU A 228 8.86 -2.52 -2.88
N VAL A 229 7.81 -3.27 -3.22
CA VAL A 229 6.60 -3.38 -2.39
C VAL A 229 6.92 -4.07 -1.06
N MET A 230 7.68 -5.17 -1.10
CA MET A 230 8.09 -5.89 0.10
C MET A 230 9.02 -5.05 0.99
N ASP A 231 9.97 -4.33 0.40
CA ASP A 231 10.87 -3.42 1.13
C ASP A 231 10.07 -2.31 1.84
N LEU A 232 9.04 -1.76 1.20
CA LEU A 232 8.15 -0.78 1.82
C LEU A 232 7.33 -1.37 2.98
N ILE A 233 6.79 -2.56 2.81
CA ILE A 233 6.06 -3.27 3.89
C ILE A 233 6.97 -3.45 5.10
N LEU A 234 8.21 -3.93 4.90
CA LEU A 234 9.17 -4.09 5.98
C LEU A 234 9.57 -2.76 6.63
N ALA A 235 9.74 -1.70 5.86
CA ALA A 235 10.03 -0.37 6.40
C ALA A 235 8.87 0.14 7.27
N ARG A 236 7.61 0.03 6.81
CA ARG A 236 6.43 0.43 7.60
C ARG A 236 6.29 -0.41 8.87
N TYR A 237 6.52 -1.72 8.76
CA TYR A 237 6.54 -2.61 9.90
C TYR A 237 7.61 -2.21 10.91
N ALA A 238 8.84 -1.96 10.48
CA ALA A 238 9.95 -1.66 11.38
C ALA A 238 9.69 -0.39 12.20
N PHE A 239 9.21 0.68 11.58
CA PHE A 239 8.86 1.92 12.29
C PHE A 239 7.76 1.69 13.33
N ALA A 240 6.67 1.01 12.96
CA ALA A 240 5.58 0.75 13.89
C ALA A 240 5.95 -0.24 15.01
N ALA A 241 6.90 -1.16 14.74
CA ALA A 241 7.41 -2.05 15.77
C ALA A 241 8.30 -1.32 16.79
N MET A 242 9.01 -0.26 16.38
CA MET A 242 9.76 0.61 17.30
C MET A 242 8.81 1.36 18.24
N ASP A 243 7.70 1.89 17.73
CA ASP A 243 6.69 2.57 18.58
C ASP A 243 6.13 1.62 19.67
N LEU A 244 6.02 0.32 19.40
CA LEU A 244 5.62 -0.67 20.43
C LEU A 244 6.67 -0.85 21.52
N LEU A 245 7.96 -0.67 21.20
CA LEU A 245 9.04 -0.75 22.17
C LEU A 245 9.09 0.51 23.06
N ASP A 246 8.91 1.70 22.46
CA ASP A 246 8.96 2.97 23.17
C ASP A 246 7.80 3.10 24.18
N ILE A 247 6.58 2.66 23.86
CA ILE A 247 5.45 2.60 24.79
C ILE A 247 5.77 1.70 26.00
N GLY A 248 6.60 0.68 25.83
CA GLY A 248 7.02 -0.21 26.93
C GLY A 248 8.06 0.39 27.90
N PHE A 249 8.69 1.52 27.54
CA PHE A 249 9.61 2.24 28.44
C PHE A 249 8.88 3.30 29.26
N ASP A 250 7.85 3.94 28.73
CA ASP A 250 7.04 4.95 29.46
C ASP A 250 6.28 4.30 30.64
N ASP A 251 5.84 3.05 30.52
CA ASP A 251 5.21 2.31 31.62
C ASP A 251 6.19 1.94 32.77
N LEU A 252 7.50 2.02 32.54
CA LEU A 252 8.52 1.71 33.56
C LEU A 252 8.96 2.95 34.36
N ASP A 253 8.68 4.15 33.89
CA ASP A 253 9.08 5.40 34.55
C ASP A 253 8.04 5.93 35.56
N GLU A 254 6.82 5.39 35.60
CA GLU A 254 5.79 5.80 36.58
C GLU A 254 6.06 5.30 38.03
N ASP A 255 6.99 4.37 38.24
CA ASP A 255 7.33 3.82 39.57
C ASP A 255 8.61 4.42 40.20
N VAL A 256 9.20 5.47 39.64
CA VAL A 256 10.32 6.16 40.24
C VAL A 256 9.83 7.33 41.07
N PRO A 257 9.85 7.24 42.44
CA PRO A 257 9.44 8.38 43.27
C PRO A 257 10.37 9.57 43.01
N ALA A 258 9.79 10.70 42.64
CA ALA A 258 10.50 11.95 42.40
C ALA A 258 11.38 12.32 43.57
N ARG A 259 12.70 12.13 43.47
CA ARG A 259 13.68 12.64 44.41
C ARG A 259 13.80 14.15 44.23
N HIS A 260 13.10 14.90 45.09
CA HIS A 260 13.28 16.34 45.19
C HIS A 260 14.75 16.64 45.58
N LEU A 261 15.50 17.24 44.68
CA LEU A 261 16.75 17.90 44.99
C LEU A 261 16.43 19.18 45.75
N SER A 262 16.62 19.14 47.07
CA SER A 262 16.58 20.37 47.89
C SER A 262 17.88 21.14 47.68
N ILE A 263 17.81 22.27 47.02
CA ILE A 263 18.93 23.23 46.96
C ILE A 263 18.98 23.93 48.32
N VAL A 264 19.98 23.57 49.13
CA VAL A 264 20.31 24.33 50.33
C VAL A 264 21.15 25.55 49.89
N SER A 265 20.55 26.74 49.89
CA SER A 265 21.27 27.97 49.75
C SER A 265 21.99 28.33 51.09
N ALA A 266 23.32 28.50 51.02
CA ALA A 266 24.14 29.07 52.06
C ALA A 266 24.19 30.60 51.97
#